data_03da76efa7085a2080c6bb5929c28c9c
#
_entry.id   03da76efa7085a2080c6bb5929c28c9c
#
_cell.length_a   1.000
_cell.length_b   1.000
_cell.length_c   1.000
_cell.angle_alpha   90.00
_cell.angle_beta   90.00
_cell.angle_gamma   90.00
#
_symmetry.space_group_name_H-M   'P 1'
#
loop_
_entity.id
_entity.type
_entity.pdbx_description
1 polymer ?
#
loop_
_entity_poly.entity_id
_entity_poly.type
_entity_poly.pdbx_seq_one_letter_code
_entity_poly.pdbx_strand_id
1 'polypeptide(L)'
;MLITADKEAKIIIGNNVRLNGPTLIASRQIEIGDLCILGSAVVFDTDFHSVHKDRSTNRDAPVRKSPIKIGKNVWLAGQCAVLPGVHIGDDSVVGFRAVVTKDVPAGVIVAGNPARVVREISEESRHS
;
A
#
# COMPACT_ATOMS: atom_id res chain seq x y z
N MET A 1 13.05 -2.91 -1.60
CA MET A 1 13.12 -4.08 -2.50
C MET A 1 11.84 -4.16 -3.33
N LEU A 2 11.97 -4.34 -4.62
CA LEU A 2 10.84 -4.44 -5.55
C LEU A 2 10.83 -5.84 -6.15
N ILE A 3 9.73 -6.55 -5.98
CA ILE A 3 9.58 -7.93 -6.44
C ILE A 3 8.30 -8.06 -7.25
N THR A 4 8.41 -8.66 -8.45
CA THR A 4 7.25 -9.14 -9.18
C THR A 4 7.20 -10.66 -9.00
N ALA A 5 6.17 -11.15 -8.33
CA ALA A 5 6.06 -12.56 -7.94
C ALA A 5 5.47 -13.44 -9.04
N ASP A 6 4.69 -12.86 -9.94
CA ASP A 6 4.08 -13.57 -11.06
C ASP A 6 4.59 -12.99 -12.38
N LYS A 7 4.55 -13.80 -13.43
CA LYS A 7 5.13 -13.47 -14.74
C LYS A 7 4.57 -12.18 -15.36
N GLU A 8 3.30 -11.87 -15.15
CA GLU A 8 2.66 -10.68 -15.71
C GLU A 8 2.47 -9.56 -14.70
N ALA A 9 3.03 -9.72 -13.51
CA ALA A 9 2.95 -8.69 -12.48
C ALA A 9 3.71 -7.43 -12.88
N LYS A 10 3.20 -6.28 -12.44
CA LYS A 10 3.79 -4.98 -12.74
C LYS A 10 3.89 -4.14 -11.48
N ILE A 11 4.98 -3.40 -11.38
CA ILE A 11 5.14 -2.32 -10.42
C ILE A 11 5.36 -1.07 -11.24
N ILE A 12 4.42 -0.11 -11.15
CA ILE A 12 4.44 1.13 -11.92
C ILE A 12 4.68 2.27 -10.96
N ILE A 13 5.77 2.99 -11.15
CA ILE A 13 6.17 4.10 -10.28
C ILE A 13 6.20 5.37 -11.11
N GLY A 14 5.49 6.39 -10.65
CA GLY A 14 5.42 7.68 -11.31
C GLY A 14 6.71 8.49 -11.22
N ASN A 15 6.60 9.80 -11.50
CA ASN A 15 7.73 10.71 -11.53
C ASN A 15 7.98 11.33 -10.14
N ASN A 16 9.25 11.62 -9.86
CA ASN A 16 9.65 12.30 -8.62
C ASN A 16 9.18 11.58 -7.34
N VAL A 17 9.26 10.25 -7.35
CA VAL A 17 8.93 9.42 -6.20
C VAL A 17 10.19 9.17 -5.39
N ARG A 18 10.11 9.33 -4.07
CA ARG A 18 11.22 9.02 -3.16
C ARG A 18 10.98 7.68 -2.49
N LEU A 19 11.91 6.76 -2.68
CA LEU A 19 11.84 5.41 -2.11
C LEU A 19 12.93 5.25 -1.06
N ASN A 20 12.55 5.25 0.21
CA ASN A 20 13.47 5.10 1.33
C ASN A 20 13.33 3.70 1.94
N GLY A 21 13.72 2.69 1.17
CA GLY A 21 13.74 1.30 1.61
C GLY A 21 12.40 0.58 1.68
N PRO A 22 11.39 0.90 0.87
CA PRO A 22 10.15 0.14 0.90
C PRO A 22 10.34 -1.26 0.30
N THR A 23 9.46 -2.17 0.68
CA THR A 23 9.32 -3.47 0.04
C THR A 23 8.00 -3.51 -0.71
N LEU A 24 8.06 -3.65 -2.03
CA LEU A 24 6.90 -3.73 -2.90
C LEU A 24 6.87 -5.11 -3.54
N ILE A 25 5.82 -5.88 -3.29
CA ILE A 25 5.68 -7.22 -3.85
C ILE A 25 4.37 -7.29 -4.62
N ALA A 26 4.48 -7.46 -5.94
CA ALA A 26 3.33 -7.51 -6.83
C ALA A 26 3.15 -8.89 -7.44
N SER A 27 1.94 -9.43 -7.31
CA SER A 27 1.46 -10.60 -8.08
C SER A 27 0.54 -10.17 -9.21
N ARG A 28 -0.12 -9.03 -9.08
CA ARG A 28 -0.95 -8.41 -10.14
C ARG A 28 -0.37 -7.07 -10.54
N GLN A 29 -0.55 -6.07 -9.70
CA GLN A 29 -0.06 -4.73 -9.99
C GLN A 29 -0.02 -3.87 -8.74
N ILE A 30 1.07 -3.11 -8.60
CA ILE A 30 1.17 -2.00 -7.66
C ILE A 30 1.46 -0.76 -8.48
N GLU A 31 0.59 0.24 -8.38
CA GLU A 31 0.77 1.52 -9.06
C GLU A 31 0.96 2.62 -8.03
N ILE A 32 2.03 3.39 -8.19
CA ILE A 32 2.38 4.50 -7.30
C ILE A 32 2.41 5.78 -8.14
N GLY A 33 1.59 6.75 -7.77
CA GLY A 33 1.51 8.03 -8.47
C GLY A 33 2.72 8.92 -8.25
N ASP A 34 2.73 10.05 -8.96
CA ASP A 34 3.82 11.02 -8.91
C ASP A 34 3.97 11.62 -7.50
N LEU A 35 5.18 12.07 -7.19
CA LEU A 35 5.49 12.85 -5.98
C LEU A 35 5.31 12.10 -4.65
N CYS A 36 5.13 10.79 -4.67
CA CYS A 36 4.99 10.01 -3.46
C CYS A 36 6.30 9.91 -2.70
N ILE A 37 6.18 9.77 -1.38
CA ILE A 37 7.29 9.50 -0.48
C ILE A 37 6.99 8.20 0.25
N LEU A 38 7.82 7.19 0.07
CA LEU A 38 7.68 5.91 0.73
C LEU A 38 8.86 5.68 1.67
N GLY A 39 8.56 5.61 2.96
CA GLY A 39 9.52 5.12 3.95
C GLY A 39 9.66 3.61 3.83
N SER A 40 10.16 2.96 4.88
CA SER A 40 10.31 1.50 4.94
C SER A 40 8.96 0.79 5.09
N ALA A 41 8.04 1.09 4.19
CA ALA A 41 6.71 0.51 4.13
C ALA A 41 6.75 -0.85 3.45
N VAL A 42 5.75 -1.68 3.72
CA VAL A 42 5.54 -2.95 3.03
C VAL A 42 4.23 -2.86 2.27
N VAL A 43 4.30 -3.04 0.95
CA VAL A 43 3.13 -2.97 0.06
C VAL A 43 3.07 -4.28 -0.71
N PHE A 44 2.00 -5.04 -0.55
CA PHE A 44 1.84 -6.31 -1.25
C PHE A 44 0.40 -6.52 -1.67
N ASP A 45 0.22 -6.98 -2.90
CA ASP A 45 -1.08 -7.18 -3.53
C ASP A 45 -1.54 -8.65 -3.50
N THR A 46 -0.88 -9.48 -2.71
CA THR A 46 -1.17 -10.90 -2.58
C THR A 46 -1.11 -11.33 -1.11
N ASP A 47 -1.97 -12.27 -0.74
CA ASP A 47 -1.90 -12.91 0.58
C ASP A 47 -0.81 -13.99 0.64
N PHE A 48 -0.09 -14.26 -0.46
CA PHE A 48 0.96 -15.26 -0.61
C PHE A 48 0.45 -16.69 -0.49
N HIS A 49 -0.43 -16.97 0.46
CA HIS A 49 -0.99 -18.29 0.72
C HIS A 49 -2.50 -18.21 0.83
N SER A 50 -3.16 -19.33 0.56
CA SER A 50 -4.60 -19.45 0.74
C SER A 50 -4.97 -19.43 2.23
N VAL A 51 -6.11 -18.82 2.55
CA VAL A 51 -6.69 -18.90 3.90
C VAL A 51 -7.52 -20.17 4.10
N HIS A 52 -7.74 -20.96 3.06
CA HIS A 52 -8.45 -22.22 3.17
C HIS A 52 -7.72 -23.17 4.11
N LYS A 53 -8.46 -24.01 4.82
CA LYS A 53 -7.87 -24.92 5.83
C LYS A 53 -6.93 -25.96 5.22
N ASP A 54 -7.14 -26.30 3.94
CA ASP A 54 -6.30 -27.25 3.20
C ASP A 54 -5.10 -26.60 2.52
N ARG A 55 -4.76 -25.37 2.90
CA ARG A 55 -3.73 -24.56 2.25
C ARG A 55 -2.37 -25.23 2.09
N SER A 56 -2.03 -26.11 3.01
CA SER A 56 -0.71 -26.75 3.03
C SER A 56 -0.65 -28.01 2.17
N THR A 57 -1.80 -28.57 1.80
CA THR A 57 -1.88 -29.84 1.05
C THR A 57 -2.51 -29.68 -0.33
N ASN A 58 -3.30 -28.62 -0.55
CA ASN A 58 -3.96 -28.34 -1.82
C ASN A 58 -3.22 -27.22 -2.57
N ARG A 59 -2.47 -27.59 -3.59
CA ARG A 59 -1.73 -26.62 -4.42
C ARG A 59 -2.64 -25.67 -5.19
N ASP A 60 -3.88 -26.04 -5.43
CA ASP A 60 -4.85 -25.25 -6.16
C ASP A 60 -5.72 -24.40 -5.22
N ALA A 61 -5.43 -24.37 -3.93
CA ALA A 61 -6.14 -23.52 -3.00
C ALA A 61 -6.00 -22.04 -3.40
N PRO A 62 -7.13 -21.30 -3.51
CA PRO A 62 -7.09 -19.94 -4.05
C PRO A 62 -6.36 -18.96 -3.12
N VAL A 63 -5.49 -18.15 -3.70
CA VAL A 63 -4.75 -17.10 -3.00
C VAL A 63 -5.31 -15.76 -3.45
N ARG A 64 -5.70 -14.90 -2.50
CA ARG A 64 -6.20 -13.57 -2.82
C ARG A 64 -5.08 -12.72 -3.41
N LYS A 65 -5.36 -12.15 -4.57
CA LYS A 65 -4.48 -11.19 -5.26
C LYS A 65 -5.36 -10.07 -5.79
N SER A 66 -5.04 -8.84 -5.46
CA SER A 66 -5.84 -7.68 -5.88
C SER A 66 -4.95 -6.46 -6.03
N PRO A 67 -4.97 -5.79 -7.19
CA PRO A 67 -4.11 -4.64 -7.46
C PRO A 67 -4.23 -3.56 -6.41
N ILE A 68 -3.10 -2.90 -6.14
CA ILE A 68 -3.01 -1.75 -5.24
C ILE A 68 -2.76 -0.51 -6.08
N LYS A 69 -3.47 0.56 -5.77
CA LYS A 69 -3.25 1.86 -6.39
C LYS A 69 -3.02 2.92 -5.32
N ILE A 70 -1.87 3.57 -5.40
CA ILE A 70 -1.49 4.69 -4.55
C ILE A 70 -1.51 5.94 -5.41
N GLY A 71 -2.29 6.92 -5.01
CA GLY A 71 -2.47 8.17 -5.75
C GLY A 71 -1.22 9.03 -5.79
N LYS A 72 -1.38 10.29 -6.15
CA LYS A 72 -0.29 11.26 -6.23
C LYS A 72 -0.02 11.87 -4.87
N ASN A 73 1.24 12.21 -4.63
CA ASN A 73 1.64 12.97 -3.43
C ASN A 73 1.22 12.27 -2.12
N VAL A 74 1.28 10.95 -2.10
CA VAL A 74 0.99 10.14 -0.91
C VAL A 74 2.28 9.90 -0.13
N TRP A 75 2.20 10.04 1.18
CA TRP A 75 3.31 9.69 2.05
C TRP A 75 2.97 8.42 2.83
N LEU A 76 3.73 7.35 2.58
CA LEU A 76 3.69 6.14 3.38
C LEU A 76 4.83 6.22 4.39
N ALA A 77 4.50 6.44 5.65
CA ALA A 77 5.50 6.54 6.71
C ALA A 77 6.13 5.16 7.01
N GLY A 78 7.22 5.17 7.74
CA GLY A 78 7.99 3.96 8.00
C GLY A 78 7.18 2.84 8.64
N GLN A 79 7.51 1.62 8.24
CA GLN A 79 6.94 0.38 8.79
C GLN A 79 5.42 0.24 8.67
N CYS A 80 4.76 1.07 7.88
CA CYS A 80 3.35 0.83 7.59
C CYS A 80 3.19 -0.32 6.59
N ALA A 81 2.00 -0.89 6.55
CA ALA A 81 1.66 -1.95 5.61
C ALA A 81 0.41 -1.57 4.81
N VAL A 82 0.44 -1.85 3.50
CA VAL A 82 -0.71 -1.66 2.60
C VAL A 82 -1.08 -3.02 2.04
N LEU A 83 -2.31 -3.44 2.31
CA LEU A 83 -2.80 -4.79 2.01
C LEU A 83 -3.44 -4.88 0.63
N PRO A 84 -3.64 -6.11 0.12
CA PRO A 84 -4.20 -6.31 -1.23
C PRO A 84 -5.50 -5.56 -1.47
N GLY A 85 -5.61 -4.97 -2.67
CA GLY A 85 -6.82 -4.30 -3.13
C GLY A 85 -7.03 -2.88 -2.64
N VAL A 86 -6.16 -2.35 -1.79
CA VAL A 86 -6.31 -1.01 -1.22
C VAL A 86 -6.00 0.06 -2.28
N HIS A 87 -6.86 1.08 -2.33
CA HIS A 87 -6.62 2.31 -3.08
C HIS A 87 -6.42 3.45 -2.09
N ILE A 88 -5.35 4.21 -2.24
CA ILE A 88 -5.06 5.37 -1.41
C ILE A 88 -5.21 6.62 -2.25
N GLY A 89 -6.10 7.52 -1.83
CA GLY A 89 -6.38 8.77 -2.53
C GLY A 89 -5.22 9.75 -2.48
N ASP A 90 -5.23 10.72 -3.41
CA ASP A 90 -4.17 11.72 -3.53
C ASP A 90 -3.96 12.50 -2.23
N ASP A 91 -2.75 12.94 -2.00
CA ASP A 91 -2.35 13.83 -0.90
C ASP A 91 -2.45 13.22 0.51
N SER A 92 -2.83 11.96 0.63
CA SER A 92 -3.02 11.32 1.94
C SER A 92 -1.71 10.87 2.56
N VAL A 93 -1.74 10.73 3.88
CA VAL A 93 -0.61 10.27 4.68
C VAL A 93 -1.00 9.03 5.47
N VAL A 94 -0.18 8.01 5.38
CA VAL A 94 -0.31 6.79 6.19
C VAL A 94 0.74 6.85 7.28
N GLY A 95 0.29 6.86 8.52
CA GLY A 95 1.16 7.03 9.69
C GLY A 95 2.11 5.85 9.92
N PHE A 96 3.13 6.10 10.74
CA PHE A 96 4.12 5.09 11.14
C PHE A 96 3.43 3.85 11.73
N ARG A 97 3.79 2.69 11.24
CA ARG A 97 3.25 1.38 11.65
C ARG A 97 1.76 1.16 11.42
N ALA A 98 1.10 2.03 10.67
CA ALA A 98 -0.30 1.79 10.32
C ALA A 98 -0.45 0.57 9.43
N VAL A 99 -1.58 -0.12 9.56
CA VAL A 99 -1.93 -1.25 8.68
C VAL A 99 -3.20 -0.89 7.92
N VAL A 100 -3.04 -0.60 6.62
CA VAL A 100 -4.14 -0.16 5.76
C VAL A 100 -4.84 -1.37 5.18
N THR A 101 -6.08 -1.60 5.62
CA THR A 101 -6.91 -2.74 5.21
C THR A 101 -8.06 -2.34 4.30
N LYS A 102 -8.34 -1.05 4.18
CA LYS A 102 -9.44 -0.48 3.37
C LYS A 102 -8.96 0.75 2.63
N ASP A 103 -9.72 1.13 1.60
CA ASP A 103 -9.41 2.33 0.83
C ASP A 103 -9.30 3.57 1.72
N VAL A 104 -8.39 4.45 1.34
CA VAL A 104 -8.12 5.70 2.05
C VAL A 104 -8.58 6.86 1.16
N PRO A 105 -9.44 7.75 1.66
CA PRO A 105 -9.84 8.93 0.89
C PRO A 105 -8.66 9.85 0.59
N ALA A 106 -8.83 10.74 -0.37
CA ALA A 106 -7.84 11.79 -0.63
C ALA A 106 -7.76 12.78 0.53
N GLY A 107 -6.57 13.34 0.76
CA GLY A 107 -6.40 14.48 1.67
C GLY A 107 -6.58 14.17 3.14
N VAL A 108 -6.31 12.95 3.58
CA VAL A 108 -6.47 12.57 5.00
C VAL A 108 -5.19 11.97 5.57
N ILE A 109 -5.10 11.97 6.88
CA ILE A 109 -4.11 11.18 7.61
C ILE A 109 -4.82 9.97 8.22
N VAL A 110 -4.29 8.79 7.96
CA VAL A 110 -4.75 7.57 8.61
C VAL A 110 -3.63 7.03 9.51
N ALA A 111 -4.02 6.37 10.58
CA ALA A 111 -3.09 5.78 11.53
C ALA A 111 -3.72 4.58 12.22
N GLY A 112 -2.87 3.75 12.82
CA GLY A 112 -3.31 2.62 13.64
C GLY A 112 -3.40 1.30 12.88
N ASN A 113 -3.82 0.27 13.60
CA ASN A 113 -4.04 -1.06 13.08
C ASN A 113 -5.37 -1.63 13.61
N PRO A 114 -6.41 -1.74 12.79
CA PRO A 114 -6.46 -1.28 11.40
C PRO A 114 -6.44 0.25 11.31
N ALA A 115 -5.89 0.76 10.21
CA ALA A 115 -5.78 2.20 10.00
C ALA A 115 -7.15 2.87 9.92
N ARG A 116 -7.26 4.03 10.56
CA ARG A 116 -8.47 4.86 10.58
C ARG A 116 -8.10 6.31 10.29
N VAL A 117 -9.03 7.07 9.74
CA VAL A 117 -8.84 8.50 9.50
C VAL A 117 -8.72 9.21 10.85
N VAL A 118 -7.60 9.91 11.05
CA VAL A 118 -7.34 10.70 12.26
C VAL A 118 -7.74 12.14 12.06
N ARG A 119 -7.51 12.67 10.85
CA ARG A 119 -7.95 14.02 10.49
C ARG A 119 -7.83 14.26 8.99
N GLU A 120 -8.45 15.34 8.52
CA GLU A 120 -8.28 15.85 7.18
C GLU A 120 -7.05 16.77 7.13
N ILE A 121 -6.40 16.80 5.96
CA ILE A 121 -5.29 17.71 5.71
C ILE A 121 -5.84 18.90 4.95
N SER A 122 -5.62 20.11 5.49
CA SER A 122 -5.93 21.35 4.80
C SER A 122 -4.65 22.18 4.66
N GLU A 123 -4.69 23.26 3.86
CA GLU A 123 -3.54 24.15 3.76
C GLU A 123 -3.18 24.77 5.10
N GLU A 124 -4.14 24.93 6.00
CA GLU A 124 -3.92 25.46 7.34
C GLU A 124 -3.26 24.45 8.27
N SER A 125 -3.27 23.17 7.93
CA SER A 125 -2.68 22.10 8.74
C SER A 125 -1.17 22.04 8.67
N ARG A 126 -0.53 22.82 7.81
CA ARG A 126 0.92 22.76 7.57
C ARG A 126 1.79 23.06 8.80
N HIS A 127 1.23 23.63 9.84
CA HIS A 127 1.92 23.99 11.08
C HIS A 127 1.58 23.07 12.26
N SER A 128 0.82 22.05 12.05
CA SER A 128 0.38 21.15 13.12
C SER A 128 1.15 19.84 13.15
#